data_12e21c64d8ebf215e2928e08e89e5d76
#
_entry.id   12e21c64d8ebf215e2928e08e89e5d76
#
_cell.length_a   1.000
_cell.length_b   1.000
_cell.length_c   1.000
_cell.angle_alpha   90.00
_cell.angle_beta   90.00
_cell.angle_gamma   90.00
#
_symmetry.space_group_name_H-M   'P 1'
#
loop_
_entity.id
_entity.type
_entity.pdbx_description
1 polymer ?
#
loop_
_entity_poly.entity_id
_entity_poly.type
_entity_poly.pdbx_seq_one_letter_code
_entity_poly.pdbx_strand_id
1 'polypeptide(L)'
;MYVDHMSTGVETSTQADEQYKEAKTLFQSASINLREWASNSPKFLENGPECDRTSAETMKVLGTSCNLTTDTIFTNGSHHLSFEVTTKREALQPVSRIYDPLRLCSPATLNARLFIQELWKRQKDWDETFSQSHQQEWSKIGENLTLLSSQRIPRYIGGDKYKLFYFTDASAKAYSAAVYLFSSVNGKTTANLVFSKARIAPAKQLTITRLKLLGALIGTRCLN
;
A
#
# COMPACT_ATOMS: atom_id res chain seq x y z
N MET A 1 -8.38 -13.45 -10.17
CA MET A 1 -8.89 -12.84 -11.42
C MET A 1 -9.85 -11.74 -11.01
N TYR A 2 -9.66 -10.53 -11.45
CA TYR A 2 -10.61 -9.43 -11.32
C TYR A 2 -11.40 -9.35 -12.62
N VAL A 3 -12.59 -8.71 -12.64
CA VAL A 3 -13.52 -8.79 -13.79
C VAL A 3 -12.87 -8.49 -15.14
N ASP A 4 -11.86 -7.65 -15.16
CA ASP A 4 -11.16 -7.13 -16.34
C ASP A 4 -9.63 -7.33 -16.32
N HIS A 5 -9.08 -7.97 -15.27
CA HIS A 5 -7.65 -8.20 -15.14
C HIS A 5 -7.31 -9.62 -14.72
N MET A 6 -6.34 -10.21 -15.39
CA MET A 6 -5.74 -11.49 -15.03
C MET A 6 -4.31 -11.24 -14.54
N SER A 7 -3.97 -11.73 -13.36
CA SER A 7 -2.61 -11.67 -12.82
C SER A 7 -2.15 -13.06 -12.42
N THR A 8 -0.93 -13.41 -12.80
CA THR A 8 -0.33 -14.71 -12.51
C THR A 8 1.16 -14.52 -12.19
N GLY A 9 1.74 -15.50 -11.51
CA GLY A 9 3.17 -15.56 -11.24
C GLY A 9 3.75 -16.88 -11.71
N VAL A 10 4.95 -16.82 -12.31
CA VAL A 10 5.72 -17.98 -12.78
C VAL A 10 7.17 -17.83 -12.40
N GLU A 11 7.91 -18.92 -12.40
CA GLU A 11 9.32 -18.92 -12.01
C GLU A 11 10.26 -18.63 -13.20
N THR A 12 9.83 -18.94 -14.43
CA THR A 12 10.67 -18.81 -15.64
C THR A 12 9.93 -18.07 -16.76
N SER A 13 10.70 -17.43 -17.65
CA SER A 13 10.16 -16.77 -18.84
C SER A 13 9.48 -17.77 -19.79
N THR A 14 9.97 -19.02 -19.87
CA THR A 14 9.35 -20.08 -20.68
C THR A 14 7.94 -20.41 -20.19
N GLN A 15 7.78 -20.55 -18.87
CA GLN A 15 6.45 -20.75 -18.28
C GLN A 15 5.53 -19.55 -18.50
N ALA A 16 6.08 -18.33 -18.51
CA ALA A 16 5.31 -17.14 -18.83
C ALA A 16 4.79 -17.17 -20.29
N ASP A 17 5.63 -17.59 -21.25
CA ASP A 17 5.26 -17.74 -22.66
C ASP A 17 4.17 -18.82 -22.85
N GLU A 18 4.26 -19.94 -22.14
CA GLU A 18 3.27 -21.00 -22.14
C GLU A 18 1.93 -20.50 -21.59
N GLN A 19 1.93 -19.89 -20.43
CA GLN A 19 0.71 -19.32 -19.83
C GLN A 19 0.06 -18.23 -20.69
N TYR A 20 0.88 -17.41 -21.35
CA TYR A 20 0.38 -16.42 -22.32
C TYR A 20 -0.41 -17.09 -23.43
N LYS A 21 0.16 -18.13 -24.07
CA LYS A 21 -0.47 -18.87 -25.19
C LYS A 21 -1.75 -19.57 -24.75
N GLU A 22 -1.70 -20.23 -23.59
CA GLU A 22 -2.86 -20.91 -23.01
C GLU A 22 -3.99 -19.93 -22.69
N ALA A 23 -3.68 -18.82 -22.03
CA ALA A 23 -4.67 -17.79 -21.71
C ALA A 23 -5.27 -17.18 -22.99
N LYS A 24 -4.43 -16.82 -23.98
CA LYS A 24 -4.92 -16.32 -25.27
C LYS A 24 -5.91 -17.31 -25.91
N THR A 25 -5.54 -18.57 -25.99
CA THR A 25 -6.37 -19.63 -26.60
C THR A 25 -7.68 -19.80 -25.85
N LEU A 26 -7.62 -19.87 -24.52
CA LEU A 26 -8.80 -20.05 -23.68
C LEU A 26 -9.79 -18.89 -23.84
N PHE A 27 -9.32 -17.65 -23.73
CA PHE A 27 -10.21 -16.49 -23.82
C PHE A 27 -10.69 -16.23 -25.25
N GLN A 28 -9.89 -16.57 -26.26
CA GLN A 28 -10.30 -16.48 -27.66
C GLN A 28 -11.46 -17.45 -27.98
N SER A 29 -11.50 -18.63 -27.34
CA SER A 29 -12.63 -19.56 -27.50
C SER A 29 -13.95 -18.96 -26.97
N ALA A 30 -13.87 -18.02 -26.05
CA ALA A 30 -15.02 -17.24 -25.54
C ALA A 30 -15.20 -15.89 -26.27
N SER A 31 -14.54 -15.68 -27.42
CA SER A 31 -14.55 -14.44 -28.18
C SER A 31 -14.00 -13.21 -27.41
N ILE A 32 -13.16 -13.44 -26.40
CA ILE A 32 -12.49 -12.40 -25.61
C ILE A 32 -11.05 -12.29 -26.09
N ASN A 33 -10.64 -11.09 -26.50
CA ASN A 33 -9.26 -10.82 -26.87
C ASN A 33 -8.50 -10.17 -25.73
N LEU A 34 -7.57 -10.91 -25.10
CA LEU A 34 -6.70 -10.39 -24.06
C LEU A 34 -5.62 -9.50 -24.69
N ARG A 35 -5.45 -8.28 -24.16
CA ARG A 35 -4.48 -7.27 -24.59
C ARG A 35 -3.78 -6.65 -23.39
N GLU A 36 -2.86 -5.73 -23.66
CA GLU A 36 -2.13 -4.96 -22.64
C GLU A 36 -1.34 -5.85 -21.67
N TRP A 37 -0.68 -6.87 -22.23
CA TRP A 37 0.17 -7.74 -21.45
C TRP A 37 1.35 -6.99 -20.86
N ALA A 38 1.56 -7.18 -19.57
CA ALA A 38 2.61 -6.56 -18.79
C ALA A 38 3.39 -7.62 -18.02
N SER A 39 4.70 -7.46 -17.90
CA SER A 39 5.57 -8.36 -17.14
C SER A 39 6.75 -7.59 -16.57
N ASN A 40 7.28 -8.07 -15.46
CA ASN A 40 8.58 -7.66 -14.93
C ASN A 40 9.77 -8.40 -15.59
N SER A 41 9.50 -9.31 -16.55
CA SER A 41 10.52 -10.02 -17.33
C SER A 41 10.69 -9.38 -18.70
N PRO A 42 11.84 -8.71 -19.00
CA PRO A 42 12.10 -8.14 -20.32
C PRO A 42 12.08 -9.21 -21.42
N LYS A 43 12.65 -10.39 -21.16
CA LYS A 43 12.68 -11.51 -22.13
C LYS A 43 11.29 -11.95 -22.57
N PHE A 44 10.34 -12.03 -21.65
CA PHE A 44 8.95 -12.35 -21.99
C PHE A 44 8.35 -11.27 -22.88
N LEU A 45 8.60 -9.99 -22.55
CA LEU A 45 8.08 -8.89 -23.36
C LEU A 45 8.70 -8.86 -24.78
N GLU A 46 9.95 -9.23 -24.94
CA GLU A 46 10.62 -9.31 -26.24
C GLU A 46 10.04 -10.41 -27.15
N ASN A 47 9.63 -11.54 -26.59
CA ASN A 47 9.14 -12.71 -27.33
C ASN A 47 7.67 -12.59 -27.76
N GLY A 48 6.84 -11.83 -27.02
CA GLY A 48 5.40 -11.71 -27.30
C GLY A 48 5.10 -10.76 -28.48
N PRO A 49 3.89 -10.83 -29.08
CA PRO A 49 3.46 -9.90 -30.12
C PRO A 49 3.41 -8.45 -29.63
N GLU A 50 3.95 -7.53 -30.41
CA GLU A 50 4.02 -6.12 -30.06
C GLU A 50 2.63 -5.48 -29.87
N CYS A 51 1.64 -5.94 -30.67
CA CYS A 51 0.25 -5.44 -30.57
C CYS A 51 -0.49 -5.81 -29.29
N ASP A 52 0.01 -6.77 -28.53
CA ASP A 52 -0.60 -7.23 -27.27
C ASP A 52 0.13 -6.69 -26.04
N ARG A 53 1.28 -6.02 -26.21
CA ARG A 53 2.07 -5.47 -25.09
C ARG A 53 1.53 -4.15 -24.61
N THR A 54 1.67 -3.90 -23.31
CA THR A 54 1.52 -2.53 -22.80
C THR A 54 2.79 -1.72 -23.05
N SER A 55 2.63 -0.45 -23.41
CA SER A 55 3.74 0.51 -23.47
C SER A 55 3.99 1.22 -22.14
N ALA A 56 3.17 0.94 -21.12
CA ALA A 56 3.25 1.62 -19.85
C ALA A 56 4.35 1.04 -18.95
N GLU A 57 5.24 1.89 -18.43
CA GLU A 57 6.20 1.50 -17.39
C GLU A 57 5.54 1.21 -16.04
N THR A 58 4.37 1.80 -15.83
CA THR A 58 3.61 1.65 -14.58
C THR A 58 2.22 1.15 -14.86
N MET A 59 1.76 0.19 -14.06
CA MET A 59 0.40 -0.31 -14.10
C MET A 59 -0.23 -0.32 -12.72
N LYS A 60 -1.56 -0.43 -12.68
CA LYS A 60 -2.29 -0.63 -11.43
C LYS A 60 -2.69 -2.09 -11.29
N VAL A 61 -2.28 -2.71 -10.19
CA VAL A 61 -2.73 -4.04 -9.80
C VAL A 61 -3.58 -3.90 -8.54
N LEU A 62 -4.86 -4.24 -8.63
CA LEU A 62 -5.85 -4.05 -7.56
C LEU A 62 -5.81 -2.62 -6.95
N GLY A 63 -5.61 -1.60 -7.81
CA GLY A 63 -5.52 -0.20 -7.41
C GLY A 63 -4.15 0.24 -6.88
N THR A 64 -3.23 -0.67 -6.60
CA THR A 64 -1.85 -0.36 -6.21
C THR A 64 -1.00 -0.14 -7.44
N SER A 65 -0.22 0.95 -7.47
CA SER A 65 0.67 1.24 -8.59
C SER A 65 1.93 0.40 -8.51
N CYS A 66 2.28 -0.20 -9.64
CA CYS A 66 3.48 -1.02 -9.81
C CYS A 66 4.34 -0.44 -10.93
N ASN A 67 5.65 -0.31 -10.69
CA ASN A 67 6.62 -0.07 -11.75
C ASN A 67 7.13 -1.42 -12.24
N LEU A 68 6.97 -1.68 -13.54
CA LEU A 68 7.30 -2.97 -14.14
C LEU A 68 8.80 -3.17 -14.29
N THR A 69 9.54 -2.09 -14.56
CA THR A 69 10.98 -2.13 -14.80
C THR A 69 11.76 -2.40 -13.50
N THR A 70 11.37 -1.74 -12.41
CA THR A 70 12.04 -1.88 -11.11
C THR A 70 11.40 -2.93 -10.21
N ASP A 71 10.29 -3.53 -10.64
CA ASP A 71 9.48 -4.48 -9.88
C ASP A 71 9.13 -4.00 -8.47
N THR A 72 8.65 -2.76 -8.39
CA THR A 72 8.32 -2.11 -7.13
C THR A 72 6.87 -1.63 -7.10
N ILE A 73 6.28 -1.63 -5.92
CA ILE A 73 4.98 -1.02 -5.65
C ILE A 73 5.16 0.34 -4.97
N PHE A 74 4.22 1.25 -5.23
CA PHE A 74 4.22 2.59 -4.65
C PHE A 74 2.80 3.18 -4.58
N THR A 75 2.64 4.23 -3.78
CA THR A 75 1.36 4.93 -3.66
C THR A 75 1.36 6.20 -4.50
N ASN A 76 0.32 6.40 -5.30
CA ASN A 76 0.15 7.61 -6.13
C ASN A 76 -0.58 8.76 -5.41
N GLY A 77 -1.07 8.53 -4.20
CA GLY A 77 -2.00 9.45 -3.52
C GLY A 77 -1.41 10.78 -3.07
N SER A 78 -0.08 10.94 -3.11
CA SER A 78 0.60 12.12 -2.57
C SER A 78 0.87 13.24 -3.59
N HIS A 79 0.79 12.98 -4.90
CA HIS A 79 1.09 13.98 -5.94
C HIS A 79 0.08 15.13 -6.04
N HIS A 80 -1.10 15.00 -5.45
CA HIS A 80 -2.16 16.00 -5.49
C HIS A 80 -2.53 16.53 -4.10
N LEU A 81 -1.62 16.42 -3.13
CA LEU A 81 -1.85 16.94 -1.80
C LEU A 81 -1.65 18.45 -1.81
N SER A 82 -2.72 19.21 -1.68
CA SER A 82 -2.62 20.62 -1.32
C SER A 82 -2.20 20.71 0.15
N PHE A 83 -1.14 21.46 0.43
CA PHE A 83 -0.68 21.73 1.80
C PHE A 83 -1.35 22.96 2.41
N GLU A 84 -1.97 23.80 1.57
CA GLU A 84 -2.76 24.93 2.00
C GLU A 84 -4.16 24.48 2.38
N VAL A 85 -4.22 23.72 3.46
CA VAL A 85 -5.45 23.21 4.04
C VAL A 85 -5.84 24.12 5.19
N THR A 86 -7.02 24.68 5.11
CA THR A 86 -7.53 25.66 6.06
C THR A 86 -8.71 25.17 6.88
N THR A 87 -9.32 24.05 6.47
CA THR A 87 -10.53 23.51 7.12
C THR A 87 -10.41 22.01 7.38
N LYS A 88 -11.25 21.50 8.28
CA LYS A 88 -11.33 20.07 8.59
C LYS A 88 -11.72 19.23 7.35
N ARG A 89 -12.61 19.75 6.50
CA ARG A 89 -13.03 19.11 5.27
C ARG A 89 -11.85 18.92 4.32
N GLU A 90 -11.06 19.96 4.13
CA GLU A 90 -9.88 19.95 3.28
C GLU A 90 -8.80 19.01 3.82
N ALA A 91 -8.61 18.95 5.15
CA ALA A 91 -7.64 18.04 5.77
C ALA A 91 -8.00 16.55 5.60
N LEU A 92 -9.27 16.20 5.60
CA LEU A 92 -9.73 14.82 5.45
C LEU A 92 -9.53 14.30 4.03
N GLN A 93 -9.67 15.16 3.02
CA GLN A 93 -9.65 14.80 1.62
C GLN A 93 -8.34 14.10 1.18
N PRO A 94 -7.13 14.65 1.42
CA PRO A 94 -5.88 14.02 1.05
C PRO A 94 -5.67 12.68 1.76
N VAL A 95 -6.03 12.58 3.04
CA VAL A 95 -5.85 11.35 3.82
C VAL A 95 -6.72 10.21 3.29
N SER A 96 -7.94 10.52 2.84
CA SER A 96 -8.86 9.52 2.28
C SER A 96 -8.50 9.09 0.86
N ARG A 97 -7.73 9.91 0.12
CA ARG A 97 -7.26 9.58 -1.23
C ARG A 97 -6.06 8.63 -1.27
N ILE A 98 -5.34 8.47 -0.17
CA ILE A 98 -4.20 7.56 -0.11
C ILE A 98 -4.72 6.13 -0.15
N TYR A 99 -4.59 5.49 -1.33
CA TYR A 99 -4.91 4.09 -1.50
C TYR A 99 -3.74 3.22 -1.04
N ASP A 100 -3.90 2.56 0.09
CA ASP A 100 -2.88 1.75 0.74
C ASP A 100 -3.51 0.47 1.32
N PRO A 101 -3.84 -0.52 0.47
CA PRO A 101 -4.52 -1.74 0.91
C PRO A 101 -3.68 -2.59 1.84
N LEU A 102 -2.37 -2.63 1.65
CA LEU A 102 -1.41 -3.34 2.50
C LEU A 102 -1.01 -2.53 3.74
N ARG A 103 -1.46 -1.26 3.81
CA ARG A 103 -1.22 -0.33 4.90
C ARG A 103 0.25 -0.07 5.21
N LEU A 104 1.10 -0.18 4.21
CA LEU A 104 2.53 0.06 4.32
C LEU A 104 2.86 1.52 4.66
N CYS A 105 1.96 2.44 4.32
CA CYS A 105 2.04 3.87 4.65
C CYS A 105 1.42 4.24 6.01
N SER A 106 1.01 3.25 6.81
CA SER A 106 0.33 3.49 8.10
C SER A 106 1.09 4.42 9.04
N PRO A 107 2.43 4.38 9.19
CA PRO A 107 3.15 5.28 10.07
C PRO A 107 3.02 6.76 9.67
N ALA A 108 3.09 7.06 8.37
CA ALA A 108 2.95 8.44 7.87
C ALA A 108 1.49 8.93 7.96
N THR A 109 0.53 8.09 7.62
CA THR A 109 -0.90 8.45 7.65
C THR A 109 -1.46 8.54 9.06
N LEU A 110 -0.80 7.95 10.07
CA LEU A 110 -1.26 7.96 11.46
C LEU A 110 -1.32 9.38 12.03
N ASN A 111 -0.30 10.21 11.79
CA ASN A 111 -0.26 11.58 12.29
C ASN A 111 -1.42 12.43 11.72
N ALA A 112 -1.71 12.27 10.43
CA ALA A 112 -2.84 12.94 9.80
C ALA A 112 -4.19 12.52 10.43
N ARG A 113 -4.35 11.23 10.70
CA ARG A 113 -5.56 10.71 11.36
C ARG A 113 -5.69 11.20 12.81
N LEU A 114 -4.58 11.29 13.56
CA LEU A 114 -4.56 11.83 14.90
C LEU A 114 -4.93 13.32 14.92
N PHE A 115 -4.41 14.09 13.98
CA PHE A 115 -4.77 15.49 13.79
C PHE A 115 -6.29 15.65 13.55
N ILE A 116 -6.85 14.87 12.63
CA ILE A 116 -8.29 14.88 12.36
C ILE A 116 -9.08 14.48 13.61
N GLN A 117 -8.64 13.46 14.38
CA GLN A 117 -9.31 13.07 15.63
C GLN A 117 -9.31 14.22 16.65
N GLU A 118 -8.22 14.97 16.74
CA GLU A 118 -8.14 16.12 17.65
C GLU A 118 -9.12 17.23 17.26
N LEU A 119 -9.27 17.52 15.97
CA LEU A 119 -10.29 18.45 15.48
C LEU A 119 -11.72 17.99 15.81
N TRP A 120 -11.97 16.67 15.76
CA TRP A 120 -13.25 16.10 16.17
C TRP A 120 -13.51 16.26 17.69
N LYS A 121 -12.50 16.00 18.52
CA LYS A 121 -12.62 16.17 19.98
C LYS A 121 -12.90 17.60 20.38
N ARG A 122 -12.37 18.56 19.64
CA ARG A 122 -12.61 20.00 19.84
C ARG A 122 -13.92 20.49 19.23
N GLN A 123 -14.72 19.58 18.66
CA GLN A 123 -16.02 19.89 18.04
C GLN A 123 -15.95 21.00 16.97
N LYS A 124 -14.78 21.10 16.27
CA LYS A 124 -14.60 22.02 15.15
C LYS A 124 -15.60 21.73 14.04
N ASP A 125 -16.23 22.75 13.49
CA ASP A 125 -17.08 22.61 12.32
C ASP A 125 -16.30 22.23 11.08
N TRP A 126 -16.99 21.70 10.08
CA TRP A 126 -16.36 21.18 8.85
C TRP A 126 -15.61 22.25 8.06
N ASP A 127 -16.16 23.46 8.02
CA ASP A 127 -15.70 24.58 7.21
C ASP A 127 -15.11 25.71 8.07
N GLU A 128 -14.95 25.47 9.39
CA GLU A 128 -14.31 26.40 10.30
C GLU A 128 -12.81 26.50 9.97
N THR A 129 -12.33 27.72 9.78
CA THR A 129 -10.93 27.99 9.44
C THR A 129 -9.99 27.60 10.58
N PHE A 130 -8.90 26.96 10.25
CA PHE A 130 -7.84 26.57 11.18
C PHE A 130 -7.15 27.79 11.79
N SER A 131 -6.80 27.68 13.07
CA SER A 131 -5.84 28.60 13.69
C SER A 131 -4.46 28.43 13.02
N GLN A 132 -3.63 29.45 13.12
CA GLN A 132 -2.26 29.42 12.60
C GLN A 132 -1.46 28.20 13.11
N SER A 133 -1.66 27.81 14.38
CA SER A 133 -1.02 26.62 14.95
C SER A 133 -1.45 25.32 14.26
N HIS A 134 -2.75 25.16 13.95
CA HIS A 134 -3.26 24.00 13.21
C HIS A 134 -2.76 23.98 11.77
N GLN A 135 -2.64 25.13 11.12
CA GLN A 135 -2.08 25.21 9.76
C GLN A 135 -0.61 24.79 9.72
N GLN A 136 0.20 25.25 10.69
CA GLN A 136 1.58 24.85 10.82
C GLN A 136 1.75 23.35 11.12
N GLU A 137 0.90 22.80 11.99
CA GLU A 137 0.89 21.36 12.30
C GLU A 137 0.53 20.55 11.06
N TRP A 138 -0.51 20.98 10.31
CA TRP A 138 -0.90 20.32 9.08
C TRP A 138 0.17 20.38 8.00
N SER A 139 0.87 21.51 7.82
CA SER A 139 1.95 21.64 6.86
C SER A 139 3.04 20.58 7.09
N LYS A 140 3.46 20.39 8.35
CA LYS A 140 4.44 19.35 8.72
C LYS A 140 3.93 17.93 8.41
N ILE A 141 2.65 17.68 8.64
CA ILE A 141 2.01 16.39 8.30
C ILE A 141 2.03 16.21 6.77
N GLY A 142 1.69 17.26 6.03
CA GLY A 142 1.69 17.26 4.57
C GLY A 142 3.06 16.94 3.99
N GLU A 143 4.13 17.58 4.49
CA GLU A 143 5.51 17.29 4.08
C GLU A 143 5.85 15.79 4.24
N ASN A 144 5.48 15.18 5.37
CA ASN A 144 5.67 13.74 5.58
C ASN A 144 4.85 12.87 4.63
N LEU A 145 3.65 13.30 4.26
CA LEU A 145 2.82 12.58 3.30
C LEU A 145 3.37 12.64 1.87
N THR A 146 4.03 13.73 1.48
CA THR A 146 4.69 13.81 0.15
C THR A 146 5.81 12.81 0.00
N LEU A 147 6.55 12.53 1.07
CA LEU A 147 7.62 11.55 1.04
C LEU A 147 7.13 10.14 0.68
N LEU A 148 5.83 9.85 0.85
CA LEU A 148 5.25 8.57 0.44
C LEU A 148 5.34 8.33 -1.07
N SER A 149 5.27 9.38 -1.88
CA SER A 149 5.35 9.26 -3.34
C SER A 149 6.70 8.79 -3.86
N SER A 150 7.76 9.04 -3.10
CA SER A 150 9.13 8.62 -3.42
C SER A 150 9.45 7.20 -2.92
N GLN A 151 8.61 6.65 -2.01
CA GLN A 151 8.86 5.32 -1.47
C GLN A 151 8.59 4.25 -2.52
N ARG A 152 9.55 3.35 -2.69
CA ARG A 152 9.47 2.18 -3.57
C ARG A 152 9.67 0.93 -2.73
N ILE A 153 8.70 0.03 -2.78
CA ILE A 153 8.69 -1.20 -2.00
C ILE A 153 8.83 -2.36 -2.98
N PRO A 154 9.83 -3.25 -2.82
CA PRO A 154 9.94 -4.42 -3.66
C PRO A 154 8.66 -5.24 -3.67
N ARG A 155 8.13 -5.55 -4.85
CA ARG A 155 6.94 -6.41 -4.99
C ARG A 155 7.30 -7.88 -4.79
N TYR A 156 8.45 -8.28 -5.32
CA TYR A 156 8.95 -9.64 -5.19
C TYR A 156 9.94 -9.75 -4.03
N ILE A 157 9.71 -10.72 -3.17
CA ILE A 157 10.59 -11.04 -2.04
C ILE A 157 11.13 -12.45 -2.30
N GLY A 158 12.33 -12.51 -2.87
CA GLY A 158 13.02 -13.78 -3.15
C GLY A 158 13.49 -14.47 -1.88
N GLY A 159 13.69 -15.80 -1.95
CA GLY A 159 14.28 -16.61 -0.89
C GLY A 159 13.93 -18.08 -0.98
N ASP A 160 14.77 -18.92 -0.35
CA ASP A 160 14.56 -20.38 -0.28
C ASP A 160 13.79 -20.75 1.00
N LYS A 161 13.89 -19.92 2.03
CA LYS A 161 13.25 -20.13 3.33
C LYS A 161 12.60 -18.83 3.78
N TYR A 162 11.37 -18.96 4.25
CA TYR A 162 10.57 -17.84 4.72
C TYR A 162 10.14 -18.05 6.16
N LYS A 163 10.16 -16.94 6.93
CA LYS A 163 9.56 -16.85 8.27
C LYS A 163 8.74 -15.59 8.38
N LEU A 164 7.54 -15.71 8.90
CA LEU A 164 6.65 -14.58 9.12
C LEU A 164 6.67 -14.20 10.61
N PHE A 165 6.92 -12.92 10.88
CA PHE A 165 6.87 -12.36 12.22
C PHE A 165 5.90 -11.20 12.26
N TYR A 166 5.18 -11.06 13.35
CA TYR A 166 4.41 -9.87 13.60
C TYR A 166 4.85 -9.18 14.89
N PHE A 167 4.87 -7.87 14.85
CA PHE A 167 5.21 -7.02 15.97
C PHE A 167 4.01 -6.16 16.31
N THR A 168 3.71 -6.00 17.58
CA THR A 168 2.61 -5.17 18.04
C THR A 168 3.06 -4.22 19.11
N ASP A 169 2.56 -2.99 19.07
CA ASP A 169 2.78 -2.03 20.12
C ASP A 169 1.58 -1.09 20.27
N ALA A 170 1.52 -0.40 21.41
CA ALA A 170 0.49 0.58 21.70
C ALA A 170 1.02 1.72 22.58
N SER A 171 0.52 2.89 22.28
CA SER A 171 0.64 4.11 23.09
C SER A 171 -0.74 4.59 23.53
N ALA A 172 -0.79 5.66 24.32
CA ALA A 172 -2.07 6.30 24.66
C ALA A 172 -2.82 6.84 23.44
N LYS A 173 -2.16 7.08 22.30
CA LYS A 173 -2.74 7.68 21.10
C LYS A 173 -3.16 6.66 20.05
N ALA A 174 -2.46 5.52 19.94
CA ALA A 174 -2.67 4.53 18.88
C ALA A 174 -2.15 3.16 19.28
N TYR A 175 -2.62 2.14 18.57
CA TYR A 175 -2.13 0.78 18.66
C TYR A 175 -1.98 0.19 17.25
N SER A 176 -0.98 -0.67 17.08
CA SER A 176 -0.59 -1.15 15.75
C SER A 176 -0.05 -2.57 15.75
N ALA A 177 -0.09 -3.17 14.58
CA ALA A 177 0.62 -4.39 14.23
C ALA A 177 1.36 -4.18 12.91
N ALA A 178 2.56 -4.75 12.81
CA ALA A 178 3.36 -4.79 11.59
C ALA A 178 3.80 -6.23 11.35
N VAL A 179 3.62 -6.71 10.12
CA VAL A 179 3.96 -8.07 9.69
C VAL A 179 5.16 -8.01 8.77
N TYR A 180 6.22 -8.71 9.13
CA TYR A 180 7.45 -8.81 8.36
C TYR A 180 7.65 -10.23 7.84
N LEU A 181 7.99 -10.32 6.57
CA LEU A 181 8.48 -11.54 5.96
C LEU A 181 10.01 -11.52 5.97
N PHE A 182 10.57 -12.47 6.69
CA PHE A 182 12.01 -12.73 6.68
C PHE A 182 12.28 -13.79 5.62
N SER A 183 13.17 -13.49 4.71
CA SER A 183 13.62 -14.42 3.68
C SER A 183 15.13 -14.61 3.74
N SER A 184 15.61 -15.78 3.38
CA SER A 184 17.04 -16.09 3.35
C SER A 184 17.44 -16.52 1.94
N VAL A 185 18.48 -15.88 1.39
CA VAL A 185 19.10 -16.20 0.12
C VAL A 185 20.60 -16.30 0.35
N ASN A 186 21.22 -17.43 0.01
CA ASN A 186 22.67 -17.63 0.15
C ASN A 186 23.21 -17.27 1.55
N GLY A 187 22.47 -17.60 2.61
CA GLY A 187 22.84 -17.32 4.00
C GLY A 187 22.63 -15.87 4.44
N LYS A 188 22.24 -14.96 3.57
CA LYS A 188 21.90 -13.58 3.90
C LYS A 188 20.40 -13.46 4.17
N THR A 189 20.04 -12.99 5.36
CA THR A 189 18.64 -12.77 5.74
C THR A 189 18.22 -11.33 5.47
N THR A 190 17.08 -11.16 4.84
CA THR A 190 16.40 -9.87 4.64
C THR A 190 15.07 -9.86 5.37
N ALA A 191 14.64 -8.68 5.81
CA ALA A 191 13.35 -8.46 6.48
C ALA A 191 12.55 -7.44 5.67
N ASN A 192 11.38 -7.81 5.20
CA ASN A 192 10.52 -6.97 4.39
C ASN A 192 9.17 -6.77 5.06
N LEU A 193 8.74 -5.52 5.22
CA LEU A 193 7.40 -5.20 5.69
C LEU A 193 6.40 -5.58 4.61
N VAL A 194 5.48 -6.51 4.89
CA VAL A 194 4.48 -6.99 3.94
C VAL A 194 3.07 -6.52 4.24
N PHE A 195 2.81 -6.21 5.49
CA PHE A 195 1.51 -5.67 5.91
C PHE A 195 1.66 -4.89 7.21
N SER A 196 0.89 -3.82 7.38
CA SER A 196 0.75 -3.21 8.69
C SER A 196 -0.68 -2.74 8.95
N LYS A 197 -1.02 -2.50 10.21
CA LYS A 197 -2.31 -1.93 10.57
C LYS A 197 -2.17 -1.09 11.83
N ALA A 198 -2.46 0.19 11.69
CA ALA A 198 -2.52 1.12 12.82
C ALA A 198 -3.97 1.59 13.04
N ARG A 199 -4.37 1.69 14.28
CA ARG A 199 -5.65 2.28 14.69
C ARG A 199 -5.41 3.33 15.75
N ILE A 200 -6.15 4.42 15.66
CA ILE A 200 -6.17 5.46 16.68
C ILE A 200 -6.89 4.91 17.92
N ALA A 201 -6.39 5.25 19.08
CA ALA A 201 -7.07 4.92 20.33
C ALA A 201 -8.45 5.60 20.39
N PRO A 202 -9.48 4.92 20.93
CA PRO A 202 -10.80 5.51 21.08
C PRO A 202 -10.77 6.81 21.88
N ALA A 203 -11.73 7.70 21.64
CA ALA A 203 -11.86 8.94 22.40
C ALA A 203 -12.10 8.69 23.90
N LYS A 204 -12.83 7.61 24.23
CA LYS A 204 -12.93 7.11 25.62
C LYS A 204 -11.59 6.47 25.98
N GLN A 205 -10.93 7.01 26.99
CA GLN A 205 -9.62 6.54 27.42
C GLN A 205 -9.65 5.04 27.78
N LEU A 206 -8.73 4.31 27.16
CA LEU A 206 -8.40 2.92 27.49
C LEU A 206 -7.02 2.88 28.13
N THR A 207 -6.79 1.92 29.00
CA THR A 207 -5.46 1.67 29.55
C THR A 207 -4.51 1.19 28.47
N ILE A 208 -3.22 1.50 28.59
CA ILE A 208 -2.19 1.05 27.63
C ILE A 208 -2.21 -0.48 27.53
N THR A 209 -2.41 -1.18 28.62
CA THR A 209 -2.52 -2.65 28.63
C THR A 209 -3.64 -3.14 27.70
N ARG A 210 -4.83 -2.52 27.76
CA ARG A 210 -5.95 -2.85 26.85
C ARG A 210 -5.60 -2.53 25.39
N LEU A 211 -4.94 -1.41 25.14
CA LEU A 211 -4.49 -1.05 23.78
C LEU A 211 -3.46 -2.03 23.24
N LYS A 212 -2.53 -2.51 24.07
CA LYS A 212 -1.58 -3.58 23.70
C LYS A 212 -2.29 -4.90 23.34
N LEU A 213 -3.31 -5.29 24.11
CA LEU A 213 -4.13 -6.46 23.78
C LEU A 213 -4.88 -6.27 22.44
N LEU A 214 -5.40 -5.08 22.17
CA LEU A 214 -6.01 -4.77 20.87
C LEU A 214 -4.99 -4.80 19.73
N GLY A 215 -3.76 -4.35 19.95
CA GLY A 215 -2.66 -4.49 19.01
C GLY A 215 -2.35 -5.95 18.69
N ALA A 216 -2.22 -6.79 19.74
CA ALA A 216 -2.01 -8.22 19.60
C ALA A 216 -3.17 -8.90 18.81
N LEU A 217 -4.42 -8.55 19.11
CA LEU A 217 -5.58 -9.06 18.38
C LEU A 217 -5.56 -8.66 16.88
N ILE A 218 -5.10 -7.45 16.57
CA ILE A 218 -4.90 -7.06 15.16
C ILE A 218 -3.80 -7.91 14.54
N GLY A 219 -2.66 -8.07 15.21
CA GLY A 219 -1.55 -8.87 14.72
C GLY A 219 -1.96 -10.30 14.37
N THR A 220 -2.67 -10.98 15.25
CA THR A 220 -3.18 -12.35 14.99
C THR A 220 -4.14 -12.40 13.82
N ARG A 221 -5.03 -11.41 13.66
CA ARG A 221 -5.96 -11.34 12.53
C ARG A 221 -5.30 -11.00 11.19
N CYS A 222 -4.10 -10.47 11.20
CA CYS A 222 -3.33 -10.20 9.97
C CYS A 222 -2.60 -11.45 9.46
N LEU A 223 -2.49 -12.50 10.29
CA LEU A 223 -1.84 -13.77 9.93
C LEU A 223 -2.84 -14.82 9.42
N ASN A 224 -4.12 -14.64 9.68
CA ASN A 224 -5.22 -15.46 9.17
C ASN A 224 -5.85 -14.86 7.93
#